data_65bebcf68961c4f3f6ef8e97e1ffa7d0
#
_entry.id   65bebcf68961c4f3f6ef8e97e1ffa7d0
#
_cell.length_a   1.000
_cell.length_b   1.000
_cell.length_c   1.000
_cell.angle_alpha   90.00
_cell.angle_beta   90.00
_cell.angle_gamma   90.00
#
_symmetry.space_group_name_H-M   'P 1'
#
loop_
_entity.id
_entity.type
_entity.pdbx_description
1 polymer ?
#
loop_
_entity_poly.entity_id
_entity_poly.type
_entity_poly.pdbx_seq_one_letter_code
_entity_poly.pdbx_strand_id
1 'polypeptide(L)'
;MLKDTHAFAVKGTTVNRAANMSRATNASRATRVNRASLGLLLSALMLGGLNVSAQALDSPTQSAQTQDTQVQSAQTTSSSDQQAAAQVLDLLNQYSSDADWDKYFALYRKDGIFIGTDASERWGMAEFEHYSRPTKGWRYDLTERHLIQHGDVILFDELLNSPAYGVSRGTGTLIKTDGNWKIAQYHLSFPIPNEIAKQITIEIKAANKQ
;
A
#
# COMPACT_ATOMS: atom_id res chain seq x y z
N MET A 1 6.25 37.44 -17.96
CA MET A 1 6.60 36.56 -19.08
C MET A 1 6.46 35.14 -18.55
N LEU A 2 5.25 34.61 -18.63
CA LEU A 2 4.88 33.29 -18.13
C LEU A 2 5.46 32.24 -19.09
N LYS A 3 6.20 31.29 -18.57
CA LYS A 3 6.57 30.07 -19.32
C LYS A 3 5.64 28.95 -18.91
N ASP A 4 5.13 28.36 -19.92
CA ASP A 4 4.05 27.40 -20.02
C ASP A 4 4.19 26.17 -19.12
N THR A 5 3.09 25.90 -18.52
CA THR A 5 2.66 24.73 -17.77
C THR A 5 2.82 23.46 -18.61
N HIS A 6 3.74 22.59 -18.23
CA HIS A 6 3.72 21.22 -18.75
C HIS A 6 2.77 20.38 -17.88
N ALA A 7 1.52 20.42 -18.28
CA ALA A 7 0.55 19.41 -17.92
C ALA A 7 1.07 18.03 -18.39
N PHE A 8 0.72 16.97 -17.65
CA PHE A 8 0.82 15.57 -18.09
C PHE A 8 0.13 15.36 -19.44
N ALA A 9 0.75 15.81 -20.52
CA ALA A 9 0.32 15.58 -21.89
C ALA A 9 1.40 14.78 -22.59
N VAL A 10 1.34 13.46 -22.48
CA VAL A 10 1.99 12.58 -23.45
C VAL A 10 1.32 12.87 -24.78
N LYS A 11 2.00 13.60 -25.69
CA LYS A 11 1.60 13.71 -27.08
C LYS A 11 1.60 12.31 -27.68
N GLY A 12 0.40 11.77 -27.93
CA GLY A 12 0.21 10.55 -28.67
C GLY A 12 0.78 10.68 -30.08
N THR A 13 1.91 10.07 -30.32
CA THR A 13 2.39 9.81 -31.67
C THR A 13 1.66 8.57 -32.17
N THR A 14 0.68 8.77 -33.03
CA THR A 14 -0.02 7.71 -33.77
C THR A 14 0.98 7.02 -34.69
N VAL A 15 1.48 5.87 -34.28
CA VAL A 15 2.19 4.95 -35.16
C VAL A 15 1.17 3.95 -35.69
N ASN A 16 0.62 4.24 -36.87
CA ASN A 16 -0.06 3.27 -37.71
C ASN A 16 0.97 2.21 -38.14
N ARG A 17 0.85 0.99 -37.64
CA ARG A 17 1.50 -0.16 -38.24
C ARG A 17 0.51 -1.32 -38.30
N ALA A 18 -0.06 -1.44 -39.49
CA ALA A 18 -0.90 -2.57 -39.89
C ALA A 18 -0.06 -3.85 -40.02
N ALA A 19 -0.68 -4.92 -39.64
CA ALA A 19 -0.59 -6.29 -40.10
C ALA A 19 0.77 -7.02 -40.05
N ASN A 20 0.85 -8.06 -39.21
CA ASN A 20 0.99 -9.40 -39.80
C ASN A 20 0.51 -10.47 -38.82
N MET A 21 -0.50 -11.24 -39.29
CA MET A 21 -0.96 -12.47 -38.67
C MET A 21 0.07 -13.55 -38.95
N SER A 22 0.48 -14.28 -37.90
CA SER A 22 0.87 -15.67 -38.08
C SER A 22 0.45 -16.47 -36.86
N ARG A 23 -0.43 -17.42 -37.14
CA ARG A 23 -0.87 -18.49 -36.26
C ARG A 23 0.32 -19.35 -35.83
N ALA A 24 0.40 -19.65 -34.58
CA ALA A 24 1.01 -20.89 -34.11
C ALA A 24 0.18 -21.41 -32.92
N THR A 25 -0.57 -22.45 -33.21
CA THR A 25 -1.17 -23.42 -32.28
C THR A 25 -0.07 -24.26 -31.68
N ASN A 26 -0.07 -24.46 -30.36
CA ASN A 26 0.10 -25.78 -29.72
C ASN A 26 0.08 -25.68 -28.21
N ALA A 27 -0.93 -26.29 -27.65
CA ALA A 27 -0.88 -27.57 -26.94
C ALA A 27 -0.57 -27.46 -25.45
N SER A 28 -1.65 -27.69 -24.74
CA SER A 28 -1.80 -28.19 -23.37
C SER A 28 -0.62 -29.00 -22.83
N ARG A 29 -0.21 -28.71 -21.63
CA ARG A 29 0.27 -29.72 -20.70
C ARG A 29 -0.15 -29.37 -19.26
N ALA A 30 -1.25 -29.99 -18.86
CA ALA A 30 -1.66 -30.09 -17.48
C ALA A 30 -0.67 -31.00 -16.74
N THR A 31 -0.05 -30.48 -15.70
CA THR A 31 0.67 -31.33 -14.75
C THR A 31 -0.13 -31.32 -13.44
N ARG A 32 -0.85 -32.41 -13.22
CA ARG A 32 -1.41 -32.81 -11.94
C ARG A 32 -0.26 -33.07 -10.99
N VAL A 33 -0.26 -32.46 -9.84
CA VAL A 33 0.53 -32.91 -8.69
C VAL A 33 -0.40 -33.33 -7.57
N ASN A 34 -0.19 -34.56 -7.18
CA ASN A 34 -0.89 -35.40 -6.25
C ASN A 34 -1.03 -34.82 -4.84
N ARG A 35 -2.24 -35.01 -4.32
CA ARG A 35 -2.49 -35.10 -2.88
C ARG A 35 -1.91 -36.42 -2.35
N ALA A 36 -1.10 -36.36 -1.34
CA ALA A 36 -0.81 -37.47 -0.45
C ALA A 36 -1.24 -37.07 0.98
N SER A 37 -2.33 -37.72 1.38
CA SER A 37 -2.74 -37.87 2.78
C SER A 37 -1.88 -38.97 3.40
N LEU A 38 -1.64 -38.90 4.69
CA LEU A 38 -1.44 -39.94 5.71
C LEU A 38 -0.55 -39.37 6.80
N GLY A 39 -0.77 -39.52 8.08
CA GLY A 39 -1.60 -40.45 8.81
C GLY A 39 -1.52 -40.12 10.30
N LEU A 40 -2.56 -40.46 10.93
CA LEU A 40 -2.76 -40.55 12.37
C LEU A 40 -1.72 -41.48 13.02
N LEU A 41 -1.15 -41.09 14.18
CA LEU A 41 -0.69 -42.04 15.18
C LEU A 41 -1.07 -41.53 16.57
N LEU A 42 -2.11 -42.16 17.09
CA LEU A 42 -2.42 -42.24 18.51
C LEU A 42 -1.37 -43.15 19.18
N SER A 43 -0.83 -42.71 20.31
CA SER A 43 -0.27 -43.62 21.28
C SER A 43 -0.65 -43.13 22.69
N ALA A 44 -1.62 -43.78 23.24
CA ALA A 44 -1.93 -43.76 24.67
C ALA A 44 -0.96 -44.72 25.36
N LEU A 45 -0.37 -44.30 26.48
CA LEU A 45 0.11 -45.23 27.51
C LEU A 45 -0.20 -44.67 28.91
N MET A 46 -0.83 -45.55 29.63
CA MET A 46 -1.35 -45.45 30.97
C MET A 46 -0.25 -45.65 32.06
N LEU A 47 -0.62 -45.20 33.24
CA LEU A 47 -0.28 -45.62 34.60
C LEU A 47 0.98 -45.10 35.26
N GLY A 48 0.73 -44.59 36.46
CA GLY A 48 1.67 -44.54 37.57
C GLY A 48 1.32 -43.45 38.56
N GLY A 49 0.42 -43.74 39.50
CA GLY A 49 0.11 -42.85 40.60
C GLY A 49 1.24 -42.82 41.65
N LEU A 50 1.41 -41.69 42.27
CA LEU A 50 1.95 -41.56 43.64
C LEU A 50 1.41 -40.26 44.26
N ASN A 51 0.54 -40.44 45.26
CA ASN A 51 0.13 -39.35 46.15
C ASN A 51 1.32 -38.88 46.98
N VAL A 52 1.63 -37.60 46.93
CA VAL A 52 2.38 -36.92 48.01
C VAL A 52 1.62 -35.65 48.32
N SER A 53 1.05 -35.66 49.54
CA SER A 53 0.52 -34.45 50.18
C SER A 53 1.68 -33.56 50.60
N ALA A 54 1.69 -32.32 50.20
CA ALA A 54 2.49 -31.27 50.85
C ALA A 54 1.87 -29.88 50.55
N GLN A 55 1.26 -29.37 51.56
CA GLN A 55 1.27 -28.01 52.09
C GLN A 55 1.23 -26.82 51.12
N ALA A 56 0.19 -26.03 51.34
CA ALA A 56 -0.01 -24.68 50.84
C ALA A 56 1.19 -23.77 51.13
N LEU A 57 1.64 -23.08 50.07
CA LEU A 57 2.36 -21.82 50.17
C LEU A 57 1.74 -20.89 49.15
N ASP A 58 1.22 -19.77 49.65
CA ASP A 58 0.65 -18.67 48.90
C ASP A 58 1.54 -18.28 47.73
N SER A 59 0.96 -18.30 46.55
CA SER A 59 1.58 -17.76 45.33
C SER A 59 0.76 -16.62 44.78
N PRO A 60 1.37 -15.51 44.41
CA PRO A 60 0.64 -14.36 43.88
C PRO A 60 0.25 -14.62 42.44
N THR A 61 -0.97 -15.08 42.21
CA THR A 61 -1.59 -15.23 40.88
C THR A 61 -2.15 -13.89 40.37
N GLN A 62 -1.35 -12.85 40.40
CA GLN A 62 -1.83 -11.53 39.99
C GLN A 62 -1.07 -10.91 38.82
N SER A 63 0.02 -11.53 38.34
CA SER A 63 0.83 -10.96 37.25
C SER A 63 0.47 -11.43 35.84
N ALA A 64 -0.17 -12.59 35.67
CA ALA A 64 -0.49 -13.14 34.36
C ALA A 64 -1.72 -12.52 33.73
N GLN A 65 -2.75 -12.19 34.49
CA GLN A 65 -3.98 -11.59 33.94
C GLN A 65 -3.81 -10.14 33.44
N THR A 66 -2.87 -9.40 34.08
CA THR A 66 -2.62 -8.00 33.64
C THR A 66 -1.83 -7.92 32.33
N GLN A 67 -0.96 -8.89 32.07
CA GLN A 67 -0.21 -8.94 30.79
C GLN A 67 -1.10 -9.35 29.62
N ASP A 68 -1.96 -10.35 29.79
CA ASP A 68 -2.88 -10.78 28.70
C ASP A 68 -3.88 -9.69 28.34
N THR A 69 -4.39 -8.95 29.32
CA THR A 69 -5.33 -7.83 29.06
C THR A 69 -4.63 -6.66 28.37
N GLN A 70 -3.37 -6.37 28.69
CA GLN A 70 -2.62 -5.30 28.01
C GLN A 70 -2.24 -5.69 26.57
N VAL A 71 -1.85 -6.93 26.32
CA VAL A 71 -1.54 -7.41 24.96
C VAL A 71 -2.79 -7.40 24.09
N GLN A 72 -3.92 -7.85 24.63
CA GLN A 72 -5.19 -7.89 23.89
C GLN A 72 -5.74 -6.50 23.61
N SER A 73 -5.64 -5.55 24.53
CA SER A 73 -6.03 -4.16 24.29
C SER A 73 -5.10 -3.46 23.28
N ALA A 74 -3.80 -3.73 23.31
CA ALA A 74 -2.85 -3.19 22.34
C ALA A 74 -3.10 -3.73 20.92
N GLN A 75 -3.40 -5.02 20.78
CA GLN A 75 -3.75 -5.62 19.48
C GLN A 75 -5.07 -5.07 18.91
N THR A 76 -6.08 -4.87 19.75
CA THR A 76 -7.37 -4.30 19.34
C THR A 76 -7.20 -2.85 18.89
N THR A 77 -6.41 -2.06 19.59
CA THR A 77 -6.12 -0.65 19.24
C THR A 77 -5.33 -0.58 17.94
N SER A 78 -4.32 -1.42 17.75
CA SER A 78 -3.55 -1.48 16.50
C SER A 78 -4.43 -1.82 15.30
N SER A 79 -5.37 -2.75 15.42
CA SER A 79 -6.33 -3.10 14.37
C SER A 79 -7.26 -1.93 14.03
N SER A 80 -7.79 -1.23 15.04
CA SER A 80 -8.68 -0.08 14.83
C SER A 80 -7.94 1.11 14.21
N ASP A 81 -6.70 1.35 14.60
CA ASP A 81 -5.84 2.39 14.03
C ASP A 81 -5.49 2.10 12.55
N GLN A 82 -5.17 0.86 12.22
CA GLN A 82 -4.93 0.46 10.83
C GLN A 82 -6.18 0.62 9.97
N GLN A 83 -7.36 0.29 10.49
CA GLN A 83 -8.63 0.51 9.79
C GLN A 83 -8.89 2.00 9.56
N ALA A 84 -8.69 2.85 10.56
CA ALA A 84 -8.83 4.29 10.44
C ALA A 84 -7.85 4.89 9.43
N ALA A 85 -6.59 4.45 9.43
CA ALA A 85 -5.59 4.85 8.46
C ALA A 85 -5.94 4.40 7.03
N ALA A 86 -6.43 3.15 6.86
CA ALA A 86 -6.91 2.66 5.57
C ALA A 86 -8.05 3.52 5.03
N GLN A 87 -8.98 3.92 5.88
CA GLN A 87 -10.08 4.81 5.49
C GLN A 87 -9.59 6.18 5.02
N VAL A 88 -8.54 6.74 5.62
CA VAL A 88 -7.91 7.99 5.14
C VAL A 88 -7.42 7.83 3.70
N LEU A 89 -6.77 6.69 3.38
CA LEU A 89 -6.28 6.41 2.02
C LEU A 89 -7.42 6.13 1.02
N ASP A 90 -8.52 5.52 1.46
CA ASP A 90 -9.72 5.33 0.63
C ASP A 90 -10.35 6.69 0.28
N LEU A 91 -10.48 7.57 1.27
CA LEU A 91 -10.97 8.94 1.07
C LEU A 91 -10.03 9.77 0.17
N LEU A 92 -8.70 9.55 0.26
CA LEU A 92 -7.74 10.19 -0.63
C LEU A 92 -8.04 9.87 -2.10
N ASN A 93 -8.23 8.59 -2.42
CA ASN A 93 -8.56 8.13 -3.77
C ASN A 93 -9.93 8.64 -4.23
N GLN A 94 -10.91 8.66 -3.35
CA GLN A 94 -12.24 9.19 -3.67
C GLN A 94 -12.19 10.69 -3.95
N TYR A 95 -11.63 11.49 -3.04
CA TYR A 95 -11.62 12.94 -3.20
C TYR A 95 -10.77 13.40 -4.40
N SER A 96 -9.69 12.70 -4.73
CA SER A 96 -8.94 12.97 -5.95
C SER A 96 -9.75 12.65 -7.20
N SER A 97 -10.55 11.59 -7.21
CA SER A 97 -11.44 11.24 -8.33
C SER A 97 -12.57 12.25 -8.51
N ASP A 98 -13.06 12.80 -7.42
CA ASP A 98 -14.15 13.78 -7.41
C ASP A 98 -13.66 15.23 -7.60
N ALA A 99 -12.34 15.45 -7.62
CA ALA A 99 -11.68 16.77 -7.59
C ALA A 99 -12.13 17.61 -6.38
N ASP A 100 -12.48 16.96 -5.26
CA ASP A 100 -12.82 17.61 -3.98
C ASP A 100 -11.53 17.99 -3.22
N TRP A 101 -10.86 19.03 -3.72
CA TRP A 101 -9.53 19.40 -3.26
C TRP A 101 -9.50 19.87 -1.80
N ASP A 102 -10.57 20.48 -1.31
CA ASP A 102 -10.64 20.92 0.08
C ASP A 102 -10.59 19.72 1.03
N LYS A 103 -11.39 18.68 0.74
CA LYS A 103 -11.36 17.44 1.52
C LYS A 103 -10.09 16.64 1.30
N TYR A 104 -9.58 16.60 0.07
CA TYR A 104 -8.33 15.92 -0.27
C TYR A 104 -7.16 16.44 0.56
N PHE A 105 -6.93 17.77 0.55
CA PHE A 105 -5.83 18.39 1.29
C PHE A 105 -6.03 18.37 2.80
N ALA A 106 -7.28 18.32 3.28
CA ALA A 106 -7.57 18.12 4.70
C ALA A 106 -7.11 16.76 5.24
N LEU A 107 -6.86 15.75 4.40
CA LEU A 107 -6.30 14.46 4.81
C LEU A 107 -4.80 14.52 5.11
N TYR A 108 -4.10 15.51 4.57
CA TYR A 108 -2.67 15.69 4.79
C TYR A 108 -2.37 16.46 6.07
N ARG A 109 -1.19 16.27 6.58
CA ARG A 109 -0.57 17.20 7.55
C ARG A 109 -0.20 18.49 6.82
N LYS A 110 -0.14 19.61 7.57
CA LYS A 110 0.28 20.90 7.00
C LYS A 110 1.72 20.90 6.47
N ASP A 111 2.58 20.08 7.08
CA ASP A 111 3.97 19.84 6.70
C ASP A 111 4.13 18.59 5.81
N GLY A 112 3.03 18.10 5.25
CA GLY A 112 3.01 16.94 4.38
C GLY A 112 3.79 17.15 3.09
N ILE A 113 4.21 16.04 2.48
CA ILE A 113 4.97 16.01 1.23
C ILE A 113 4.28 15.07 0.24
N PHE A 114 4.13 15.56 -0.98
CA PHE A 114 3.79 14.73 -2.13
C PHE A 114 5.03 14.54 -3.00
N ILE A 115 5.28 13.30 -3.43
CA ILE A 115 6.32 12.94 -4.37
C ILE A 115 5.62 12.33 -5.57
N GLY A 116 5.73 12.98 -6.72
CA GLY A 116 5.13 12.50 -7.96
C GLY A 116 6.04 11.53 -8.71
N THR A 117 5.69 11.27 -9.95
CA THR A 117 6.39 10.30 -10.81
C THR A 117 7.62 10.89 -11.52
N ASP A 118 7.72 12.20 -11.61
CA ASP A 118 8.89 12.89 -12.14
C ASP A 118 9.86 13.26 -11.02
N ALA A 119 11.15 13.23 -11.29
CA ALA A 119 12.20 13.51 -10.31
C ALA A 119 12.14 14.94 -9.73
N SER A 120 11.53 15.89 -10.43
CA SER A 120 11.31 17.26 -9.99
C SER A 120 10.07 17.43 -9.10
N GLU A 121 9.18 16.45 -9.05
CA GLU A 121 7.90 16.51 -8.35
C GLU A 121 8.04 16.11 -6.87
N ARG A 122 8.71 16.93 -6.09
CA ARG A 122 8.74 16.83 -4.62
C ARG A 122 8.17 18.11 -4.03
N TRP A 123 6.88 18.10 -3.76
CA TRP A 123 6.10 19.26 -3.41
C TRP A 123 5.65 19.29 -1.96
N GLY A 124 5.71 20.46 -1.32
CA GLY A 124 4.96 20.74 -0.12
C GLY A 124 3.47 20.94 -0.45
N MET A 125 2.64 21.00 0.60
CA MET A 125 1.18 21.03 0.40
C MET A 125 0.70 22.25 -0.39
N ALA A 126 1.27 23.42 -0.20
CA ALA A 126 0.86 24.64 -0.93
C ALA A 126 1.14 24.53 -2.45
N GLU A 127 2.30 23.97 -2.82
CA GLU A 127 2.67 23.77 -4.22
C GLU A 127 1.82 22.68 -4.87
N PHE A 128 1.61 21.58 -4.16
CA PHE A 128 0.77 20.48 -4.64
C PHE A 128 -0.70 20.90 -4.77
N GLU A 129 -1.21 21.70 -3.87
CA GLU A 129 -2.56 22.25 -3.94
C GLU A 129 -2.70 23.19 -5.14
N HIS A 130 -1.73 24.07 -5.37
CA HIS A 130 -1.71 24.95 -6.54
C HIS A 130 -1.73 24.16 -7.86
N TYR A 131 -0.98 23.06 -7.95
CA TYR A 131 -0.98 22.16 -9.09
C TYR A 131 -2.32 21.44 -9.27
N SER A 132 -2.92 20.96 -8.19
CA SER A 132 -4.09 20.08 -8.23
C SER A 132 -5.39 20.81 -8.56
N ARG A 133 -5.62 21.97 -7.96
CA ARG A 133 -6.90 22.70 -8.04
C ARG A 133 -7.41 23.01 -9.46
N PRO A 134 -6.57 23.31 -10.46
CA PRO A 134 -7.04 23.50 -11.83
C PRO A 134 -7.41 22.23 -12.57
N THR A 135 -7.08 21.05 -12.02
CA THR A 135 -7.32 19.76 -12.69
C THR A 135 -8.75 19.26 -12.46
N LYS A 136 -9.17 18.30 -13.27
CA LYS A 136 -10.45 17.60 -13.11
C LYS A 136 -10.38 16.39 -12.18
N GLY A 137 -9.28 16.28 -11.46
CA GLY A 137 -9.00 15.11 -10.64
C GLY A 137 -8.36 13.95 -11.40
N TRP A 138 -8.05 12.91 -10.66
CA TRP A 138 -7.47 11.67 -11.19
C TRP A 138 -8.03 10.47 -10.42
N ARG A 139 -8.19 9.37 -11.13
CA ARG A 139 -8.75 8.16 -10.56
C ARG A 139 -7.70 7.09 -10.41
N TYR A 140 -7.67 6.50 -9.21
CA TYR A 140 -6.91 5.32 -8.87
C TYR A 140 -7.81 4.35 -8.12
N ASP A 141 -7.97 3.15 -8.64
CA ASP A 141 -8.76 2.08 -8.02
C ASP A 141 -7.80 1.17 -7.23
N LEU A 142 -8.05 1.00 -5.94
CA LEU A 142 -7.24 0.17 -5.07
C LEU A 142 -7.35 -1.31 -5.48
N THR A 143 -6.20 -1.98 -5.62
CA THR A 143 -6.13 -3.44 -5.86
C THR A 143 -5.53 -4.19 -4.67
N GLU A 144 -4.57 -3.61 -3.97
CA GLU A 144 -3.91 -4.21 -2.81
C GLU A 144 -3.35 -3.12 -1.91
N ARG A 145 -3.36 -3.32 -0.58
CA ARG A 145 -2.76 -2.39 0.39
C ARG A 145 -2.18 -3.15 1.58
N HIS A 146 -0.99 -2.73 2.00
CA HIS A 146 -0.34 -3.18 3.22
C HIS A 146 -0.08 -2.01 4.15
N LEU A 147 -0.26 -2.25 5.45
CA LEU A 147 -0.05 -1.27 6.51
C LEU A 147 0.85 -1.87 7.58
N ILE A 148 1.88 -1.14 7.97
CA ILE A 148 2.79 -1.51 9.07
C ILE A 148 2.74 -0.40 10.11
N GLN A 149 2.25 -0.70 11.30
CA GLN A 149 2.08 0.27 12.37
C GLN A 149 3.23 0.23 13.37
N HIS A 150 3.74 1.39 13.73
CA HIS A 150 4.71 1.62 14.80
C HIS A 150 4.24 2.78 15.68
N GLY A 151 3.49 2.48 16.72
CA GLY A 151 2.87 3.50 17.57
C GLY A 151 1.96 4.43 16.77
N ASP A 152 2.24 5.72 16.80
CA ASP A 152 1.47 6.75 16.07
C ASP A 152 1.93 6.96 14.62
N VAL A 153 2.71 6.02 14.07
CA VAL A 153 3.19 6.05 12.68
C VAL A 153 2.73 4.80 11.95
N ILE A 154 2.16 4.96 10.77
CA ILE A 154 1.85 3.87 9.84
C ILE A 154 2.59 4.10 8.54
N LEU A 155 3.39 3.11 8.15
CA LEU A 155 3.94 3.00 6.81
C LEU A 155 2.95 2.22 5.94
N PHE A 156 2.79 2.62 4.70
CA PHE A 156 1.92 1.90 3.77
C PHE A 156 2.55 1.76 2.39
N ASP A 157 2.13 0.72 1.72
CA ASP A 157 2.24 0.57 0.27
C ASP A 157 0.91 0.06 -0.29
N GLU A 158 0.59 0.51 -1.49
CA GLU A 158 -0.62 0.09 -2.19
C GLU A 158 -0.36 -0.07 -3.69
N LEU A 159 -0.99 -1.07 -4.28
CA LEU A 159 -1.11 -1.19 -5.72
C LEU A 159 -2.46 -0.64 -6.13
N LEU A 160 -2.42 0.16 -7.18
CA LEU A 160 -3.55 0.90 -7.71
C LEU A 160 -3.68 0.61 -9.20
N ASN A 161 -4.87 0.73 -9.74
CA ASN A 161 -5.09 0.72 -11.19
C ASN A 161 -5.65 2.05 -11.64
N SER A 162 -4.95 2.72 -12.53
CA SER A 162 -5.41 3.98 -13.14
C SER A 162 -5.94 3.72 -14.55
N PRO A 163 -7.12 4.23 -14.91
CA PRO A 163 -7.59 4.16 -16.30
C PRO A 163 -6.64 4.83 -17.31
N ALA A 164 -5.87 5.82 -16.87
CA ALA A 164 -4.94 6.57 -17.72
C ALA A 164 -3.56 5.90 -17.83
N TYR A 165 -3.05 5.30 -16.73
CA TYR A 165 -1.66 4.86 -16.63
C TYR A 165 -1.49 3.37 -16.32
N GLY A 166 -2.59 2.62 -16.05
CA GLY A 166 -2.53 1.24 -15.64
C GLY A 166 -2.02 1.06 -14.21
N VAL A 167 -1.22 0.02 -13.99
CA VAL A 167 -0.71 -0.31 -12.66
C VAL A 167 0.17 0.82 -12.13
N SER A 168 -0.19 1.29 -10.95
CA SER A 168 0.51 2.36 -10.22
C SER A 168 0.77 1.90 -8.80
N ARG A 169 1.69 2.54 -8.12
CA ARG A 169 2.01 2.25 -6.72
C ARG A 169 2.01 3.53 -5.91
N GLY A 170 1.22 3.53 -4.83
CA GLY A 170 1.31 4.52 -3.77
C GLY A 170 2.14 3.97 -2.62
N THR A 171 3.05 4.77 -2.08
CA THR A 171 3.75 4.47 -0.82
C THR A 171 3.78 5.71 0.04
N GLY A 172 3.87 5.53 1.35
CA GLY A 172 3.96 6.71 2.20
C GLY A 172 3.86 6.42 3.68
N THR A 173 3.53 7.48 4.40
CA THR A 173 3.49 7.47 5.86
C THR A 173 2.27 8.26 6.34
N LEU A 174 1.52 7.67 7.26
CA LEU A 174 0.54 8.39 8.06
C LEU A 174 1.07 8.56 9.48
N ILE A 175 0.72 9.69 10.09
CA ILE A 175 1.05 10.02 11.47
C ILE A 175 -0.24 10.39 12.20
N LYS A 176 -0.44 9.82 13.38
CA LYS A 176 -1.57 10.17 14.24
C LYS A 176 -1.30 11.52 14.89
N THR A 177 -2.15 12.49 14.63
CA THR A 177 -2.05 13.87 15.15
C THR A 177 -3.40 14.24 15.76
N ASP A 178 -3.42 14.60 17.03
CA ASP A 178 -4.64 14.96 17.77
C ASP A 178 -5.73 13.87 17.64
N GLY A 179 -5.32 12.61 17.75
CA GLY A 179 -6.21 11.44 17.63
C GLY A 179 -6.64 11.06 16.22
N ASN A 180 -6.23 11.80 15.19
CA ASN A 180 -6.59 11.56 13.78
C ASN A 180 -5.38 11.15 12.95
N TRP A 181 -5.55 10.17 12.07
CA TRP A 181 -4.52 9.79 11.10
C TRP A 181 -4.46 10.82 9.98
N LYS A 182 -3.26 11.31 9.69
CA LYS A 182 -2.98 12.30 8.63
C LYS A 182 -1.81 11.83 7.77
N ILE A 183 -1.90 12.08 6.47
CA ILE A 183 -0.82 11.75 5.53
C ILE A 183 0.33 12.72 5.74
N ALA A 184 1.51 12.19 6.10
CA ALA A 184 2.75 12.94 6.22
C ALA A 184 3.55 12.93 4.92
N GLN A 185 3.50 11.82 4.19
CA GLN A 185 4.11 11.68 2.88
C GLN A 185 3.29 10.72 2.02
N TYR A 186 3.11 11.06 0.76
CA TYR A 186 2.61 10.17 -0.29
C TYR A 186 3.55 10.22 -1.49
N HIS A 187 3.94 9.07 -2.00
CA HIS A 187 4.75 8.92 -3.20
C HIS A 187 4.02 8.05 -4.21
N LEU A 188 3.77 8.60 -5.38
CA LEU A 188 3.21 7.89 -6.53
C LEU A 188 4.33 7.44 -7.46
N SER A 189 4.27 6.20 -7.93
CA SER A 189 5.23 5.66 -8.90
C SER A 189 4.55 4.68 -9.86
N PHE A 190 5.17 4.45 -11.01
CA PHE A 190 4.74 3.44 -11.97
C PHE A 190 5.68 2.24 -11.89
N PRO A 191 5.21 1.06 -11.43
CA PRO A 191 6.01 -0.15 -11.42
C PRO A 191 6.40 -0.57 -12.84
N ILE A 192 7.69 -0.68 -13.10
CA ILE A 192 8.21 -1.10 -14.40
C ILE A 192 8.45 -2.61 -14.36
N PRO A 193 7.86 -3.42 -15.26
CA PRO A 193 8.18 -4.84 -15.40
C PRO A 193 9.67 -5.06 -15.67
N ASN A 194 10.28 -6.04 -14.99
CA ASN A 194 11.71 -6.30 -15.08
C ASN A 194 12.20 -6.57 -16.51
N GLU A 195 11.35 -7.19 -17.33
CA GLU A 195 11.65 -7.56 -18.72
C GLU A 195 11.93 -6.35 -19.62
N ILE A 196 11.30 -5.20 -19.32
CA ILE A 196 11.45 -3.97 -20.12
C ILE A 196 12.20 -2.86 -19.39
N ALA A 197 12.58 -3.07 -18.13
CA ALA A 197 13.18 -2.02 -17.29
C ALA A 197 14.45 -1.42 -17.91
N LYS A 198 15.30 -2.25 -18.53
CA LYS A 198 16.52 -1.77 -19.20
C LYS A 198 16.21 -0.85 -20.37
N GLN A 199 15.21 -1.18 -21.19
CA GLN A 199 14.79 -0.35 -22.33
C GLN A 199 14.25 1.00 -21.84
N ILE A 200 13.33 0.98 -20.87
CA ILE A 200 12.73 2.20 -20.32
C ILE A 200 13.80 3.12 -19.71
N THR A 201 14.79 2.57 -18.99
CA THR A 201 15.87 3.39 -18.41
C THR A 201 16.79 4.01 -19.49
N ILE A 202 16.96 3.38 -20.64
CA ILE A 202 17.68 3.96 -21.79
C ILE A 202 16.90 5.15 -22.35
N GLU A 203 15.57 5.02 -22.52
CA GLU A 203 14.71 6.09 -23.02
C GLU A 203 14.68 7.28 -22.05
N ILE A 204 14.56 7.04 -20.74
CA ILE A 204 14.64 8.09 -19.71
C ILE A 204 15.98 8.82 -19.77
N LYS A 205 17.12 8.08 -19.88
CA LYS A 205 18.45 8.70 -20.01
C LYS A 205 18.59 9.54 -21.28
N ALA A 206 17.94 9.14 -22.37
CA ALA A 206 17.95 9.92 -23.61
C ALA A 206 17.13 11.20 -23.48
N ALA A 207 15.96 11.14 -22.84
CA ALA A 207 15.10 12.30 -22.59
C ALA A 207 15.78 13.35 -21.68
N ASN A 208 16.53 12.92 -20.66
CA ASN A 208 17.20 13.82 -19.72
C ASN A 208 18.47 14.50 -20.28
N LYS A 209 18.89 14.21 -21.53
CA LYS A 209 20.03 14.86 -22.19
C LYS A 209 19.63 16.03 -23.10
N GLN A 210 18.36 16.29 -23.26
CA GLN A 210 17.81 17.39 -24.04
C GLN A 210 17.52 18.60 -23.13
#